data_923df53703dcfd6a92aac181e9d61956
#
_entry.id   923df53703dcfd6a92aac181e9d61956
#
_cell.length_a   1.000
_cell.length_b   1.000
_cell.length_c   1.000
_cell.angle_alpha   90.00
_cell.angle_beta   90.00
_cell.angle_gamma   90.00
#
_symmetry.space_group_name_H-M   'P 1'
#
loop_
_entity.id
_entity.type
_entity.pdbx_description
1 polymer ?
#
loop_
_entity_poly.entity_id
_entity_poly.type
_entity_poly.pdbx_seq_one_letter_code
_entity_poly.pdbx_strand_id
1 'polypeptide(L)'
;MTTAILEQPAAASYHHKEPLRVGIGGPVGSGKTALTLALCKRLRDVYNIAVVTNDIYTKEDAQFLTRNEALTPDRIIGVETGGCPHTAIREDASMNLEAVAQLSKRFEPLDIVFIESGGDNLAATFSPELSDLTIYVIDVSAGEKIPRKGGPGITKSDLLIINKIDLAPLVGASLEVMDTDAKRMRGERPFMFTNLKTNHGLEDIVKFIEKQGLML
;
A
#
# COMPACT_ATOMS: atom_id res chain seq x y z
N MET A 1 -47.45 9.08 7.93
CA MET A 1 -46.27 8.80 7.07
C MET A 1 -45.08 8.63 8.00
N THR A 2 -44.71 7.37 8.27
CA THR A 2 -43.66 7.03 9.23
C THR A 2 -42.37 6.83 8.42
N THR A 3 -41.43 7.72 8.61
CA THR A 3 -40.11 7.65 7.95
C THR A 3 -39.31 6.55 8.62
N ALA A 4 -39.06 5.45 7.89
CA ALA A 4 -38.17 4.39 8.33
C ALA A 4 -36.74 4.92 8.28
N ILE A 5 -36.10 5.03 9.44
CA ILE A 5 -34.68 5.27 9.58
C ILE A 5 -34.00 3.96 9.18
N LEU A 6 -33.32 3.96 8.05
CA LEU A 6 -32.43 2.87 7.67
C LEU A 6 -31.25 2.87 8.64
N GLU A 7 -31.24 1.95 9.59
CA GLU A 7 -30.07 1.64 10.41
C GLU A 7 -28.95 1.13 9.49
N GLN A 8 -27.84 1.88 9.43
CA GLN A 8 -26.62 1.39 8.82
C GLN A 8 -26.13 0.21 9.67
N PRO A 9 -25.72 -0.91 9.05
CA PRO A 9 -25.16 -2.00 9.81
C PRO A 9 -23.90 -1.51 10.53
N ALA A 10 -23.88 -1.67 11.85
CA ALA A 10 -22.72 -1.40 12.66
C ALA A 10 -21.56 -2.22 12.12
N ALA A 11 -20.44 -1.58 11.80
CA ALA A 11 -19.22 -2.25 11.39
C ALA A 11 -18.86 -3.28 12.48
N ALA A 12 -18.77 -4.55 12.09
CA ALA A 12 -18.37 -5.60 13.01
C ALA A 12 -16.95 -5.26 13.49
N SER A 13 -16.79 -4.96 14.77
CA SER A 13 -15.49 -4.70 15.38
C SER A 13 -14.68 -5.98 15.34
N TYR A 14 -13.73 -6.05 14.42
CA TYR A 14 -12.79 -7.15 14.29
C TYR A 14 -11.73 -6.98 15.39
N HIS A 15 -11.88 -7.70 16.49
CA HIS A 15 -10.91 -7.70 17.57
C HIS A 15 -9.74 -8.66 17.24
N HIS A 16 -8.90 -8.27 16.27
CA HIS A 16 -7.58 -8.88 16.17
C HIS A 16 -6.69 -8.29 17.27
N LYS A 17 -5.99 -9.16 17.98
CA LYS A 17 -5.02 -8.79 19.04
C LYS A 17 -3.84 -7.97 18.46
N GLU A 18 -3.61 -8.09 17.16
CA GLU A 18 -2.61 -7.34 16.39
C GLU A 18 -3.26 -6.75 15.13
N PRO A 19 -2.89 -5.53 14.71
CA PRO A 19 -3.41 -4.90 13.50
C PRO A 19 -2.96 -5.66 12.25
N LEU A 20 -3.78 -5.65 11.20
CA LEU A 20 -3.35 -6.06 9.86
C LEU A 20 -2.23 -5.13 9.38
N ARG A 21 -1.07 -5.67 9.04
CA ARG A 21 0.07 -4.93 8.50
C ARG A 21 0.12 -5.08 6.99
N VAL A 22 -0.11 -3.97 6.28
CA VAL A 22 -0.14 -3.93 4.82
C VAL A 22 1.12 -3.24 4.32
N GLY A 23 2.05 -4.01 3.73
CA GLY A 23 3.25 -3.48 3.10
C GLY A 23 2.97 -2.91 1.71
N ILE A 24 3.37 -1.67 1.45
CA ILE A 24 3.24 -0.99 0.15
C ILE A 24 4.64 -0.73 -0.39
N GLY A 25 5.06 -1.54 -1.38
CA GLY A 25 6.36 -1.45 -2.04
C GLY A 25 6.29 -0.95 -3.47
N GLY A 26 7.44 -0.65 -4.05
CA GLY A 26 7.57 -0.25 -5.45
C GLY A 26 8.62 0.83 -5.69
N PRO A 27 9.00 1.08 -6.96
CA PRO A 27 10.00 2.07 -7.32
C PRO A 27 9.63 3.49 -6.90
N VAL A 28 10.65 4.34 -6.81
CA VAL A 28 10.44 5.78 -6.60
C VAL A 28 9.57 6.34 -7.73
N GLY A 29 8.59 7.16 -7.37
CA GLY A 29 7.68 7.78 -8.32
C GLY A 29 6.56 6.87 -8.84
N SER A 30 6.45 5.60 -8.47
CA SER A 30 5.39 4.69 -8.93
C SER A 30 3.98 5.07 -8.41
N GLY A 31 3.91 5.80 -7.30
CA GLY A 31 2.65 6.24 -6.69
C GLY A 31 2.30 5.52 -5.39
N LYS A 32 3.29 4.95 -4.68
CA LYS A 32 3.09 4.35 -3.35
C LYS A 32 2.43 5.32 -2.37
N THR A 33 3.02 6.51 -2.21
CA THR A 33 2.51 7.54 -1.28
C THR A 33 1.13 8.05 -1.69
N ALA A 34 0.84 8.12 -3.00
CA ALA A 34 -0.50 8.44 -3.49
C ALA A 34 -1.51 7.33 -3.15
N LEU A 35 -1.10 6.06 -3.24
CA LEU A 35 -1.93 4.93 -2.80
C LEU A 35 -2.18 4.98 -1.29
N THR A 36 -1.13 5.16 -0.50
CA THR A 36 -1.22 5.26 0.96
C THR A 36 -2.18 6.38 1.36
N LEU A 37 -2.06 7.57 0.74
CA LEU A 37 -2.97 8.69 0.96
C LEU A 37 -4.42 8.34 0.62
N ALA A 38 -4.65 7.75 -0.54
CA ALA A 38 -5.99 7.40 -1.01
C ALA A 38 -6.65 6.34 -0.10
N LEU A 39 -5.90 5.31 0.30
CA LEU A 39 -6.36 4.29 1.24
C LEU A 39 -6.68 4.89 2.62
N CYS A 40 -5.81 5.74 3.15
CA CYS A 40 -6.07 6.43 4.42
C CYS A 40 -7.37 7.22 4.36
N LYS A 41 -7.55 8.07 3.35
CA LYS A 41 -8.76 8.88 3.20
C LYS A 41 -10.04 8.05 3.03
N ARG A 42 -9.92 6.90 2.37
CA ARG A 42 -11.06 6.02 2.11
C ARG A 42 -11.47 5.18 3.33
N LEU A 43 -10.50 4.80 4.15
CA LEU A 43 -10.69 3.80 5.22
C LEU A 43 -10.75 4.39 6.62
N ARG A 44 -10.22 5.59 6.87
CA ARG A 44 -10.08 6.19 8.22
C ARG A 44 -11.40 6.40 8.97
N ASP A 45 -12.52 6.49 8.26
CA ASP A 45 -13.84 6.68 8.88
C ASP A 45 -14.52 5.34 9.21
N VAL A 46 -13.92 4.21 8.77
CA VAL A 46 -14.44 2.85 8.96
C VAL A 46 -13.53 2.05 9.89
N TYR A 47 -12.22 2.21 9.76
CA TYR A 47 -11.20 1.46 10.49
C TYR A 47 -10.28 2.39 11.28
N ASN A 48 -9.78 1.87 12.41
CA ASN A 48 -8.73 2.52 13.19
C ASN A 48 -7.37 2.23 12.54
N ILE A 49 -6.83 3.21 11.82
CA ILE A 49 -5.65 3.01 10.97
C ILE A 49 -4.47 3.89 11.36
N ALA A 50 -3.26 3.42 11.06
CA ALA A 50 -2.02 4.17 11.21
C ALA A 50 -1.08 3.90 10.03
N VAL A 51 -0.02 4.71 9.89
CA VAL A 51 0.96 4.63 8.79
C VAL A 51 2.37 4.69 9.33
N VAL A 52 3.24 3.83 8.78
CA VAL A 52 4.70 3.93 8.86
C VAL A 52 5.23 4.17 7.46
N THR A 53 6.03 5.21 7.25
CA THR A 53 6.73 5.45 5.98
C THR A 53 8.22 5.29 6.17
N ASN A 54 8.90 4.75 5.16
CA ASN A 54 10.33 4.61 5.14
C ASN A 54 10.94 5.55 4.10
N ASP A 55 11.98 6.29 4.48
CA ASP A 55 12.76 7.10 3.57
C ASP A 55 14.24 7.00 3.95
N ILE A 56 15.14 7.27 2.99
CA ILE A 56 16.59 7.10 3.19
C ILE A 56 17.14 8.21 4.09
N TYR A 57 16.79 9.46 3.81
CA TYR A 57 17.38 10.66 4.46
C TYR A 57 16.36 11.68 4.95
N THR A 58 15.09 11.47 4.68
CA THR A 58 14.03 12.45 4.96
C THR A 58 12.80 11.80 5.55
N LYS A 59 11.85 12.62 5.98
CA LYS A 59 10.49 12.20 6.34
C LYS A 59 9.47 12.78 5.37
N GLU A 60 9.87 12.95 4.09
CA GLU A 60 9.06 13.66 3.12
C GLU A 60 7.71 12.99 2.89
N ASP A 61 7.68 11.66 2.77
CA ASP A 61 6.44 10.89 2.60
C ASP A 61 5.51 11.05 3.81
N ALA A 62 6.05 10.98 5.04
CA ALA A 62 5.26 11.24 6.25
C ALA A 62 4.73 12.68 6.30
N GLN A 63 5.56 13.65 5.93
CA GLN A 63 5.16 15.05 5.85
C GLN A 63 4.12 15.28 4.75
N PHE A 64 4.26 14.64 3.61
CA PHE A 64 3.28 14.69 2.51
C PHE A 64 1.93 14.16 2.97
N LEU A 65 1.88 13.00 3.60
CA LEU A 65 0.65 12.42 4.14
C LEU A 65 0.00 13.33 5.19
N THR A 66 0.80 13.92 6.07
CA THR A 66 0.33 14.87 7.08
C THR A 66 -0.25 16.14 6.46
N ARG A 67 0.49 16.78 5.51
CA ARG A 67 0.03 17.98 4.81
C ARG A 67 -1.25 17.75 3.98
N ASN A 68 -1.44 16.55 3.48
CA ASN A 68 -2.64 16.17 2.71
C ASN A 68 -3.74 15.58 3.58
N GLU A 69 -3.61 15.69 4.91
CA GLU A 69 -4.64 15.24 5.87
C GLU A 69 -5.04 13.75 5.66
N ALA A 70 -4.04 12.89 5.41
CA ALA A 70 -4.27 11.45 5.33
C ALA A 70 -4.87 10.93 6.64
N LEU A 71 -4.17 11.20 7.73
CA LEU A 71 -4.53 10.94 9.12
C LEU A 71 -4.05 12.10 10.00
N THR A 72 -4.37 12.06 11.30
CA THR A 72 -3.76 12.97 12.28
C THR A 72 -2.26 12.70 12.39
N PRO A 73 -1.41 13.73 12.64
CA PRO A 73 0.06 13.56 12.62
C PRO A 73 0.59 12.49 13.55
N ASP A 74 -0.09 12.26 14.66
CA ASP A 74 0.28 11.28 15.67
C ASP A 74 0.04 9.80 15.25
N ARG A 75 -0.64 9.59 14.13
CA ARG A 75 -0.88 8.28 13.49
C ARG A 75 0.09 7.98 12.35
N ILE A 76 1.02 8.87 12.07
CA ILE A 76 2.00 8.75 10.99
C ILE A 76 3.40 8.80 11.57
N ILE A 77 4.18 7.72 11.42
CA ILE A 77 5.59 7.67 11.81
C ILE A 77 6.47 7.57 10.58
N GLY A 78 7.38 8.51 10.40
CA GLY A 78 8.44 8.45 9.39
C GLY A 78 9.69 7.79 9.99
N VAL A 79 10.16 6.71 9.37
CA VAL A 79 11.40 6.00 9.72
C VAL A 79 12.49 6.40 8.74
N GLU A 80 13.61 6.95 9.23
CA GLU A 80 14.79 7.24 8.43
C GLU A 80 15.71 6.02 8.44
N THR A 81 15.86 5.37 7.29
CA THR A 81 16.56 4.07 7.19
C THR A 81 18.07 4.21 7.03
N GLY A 82 18.58 5.41 6.80
CA GLY A 82 20.00 5.78 6.85
C GLY A 82 20.93 5.07 5.85
N GLY A 83 20.39 4.32 4.91
CA GLY A 83 21.21 3.53 3.99
C GLY A 83 20.38 2.85 2.91
N CYS A 84 20.26 1.52 2.98
CA CYS A 84 19.50 0.75 2.01
C CYS A 84 18.05 0.55 2.46
N PRO A 85 17.04 1.13 1.76
CA PRO A 85 15.63 0.98 2.14
C PRO A 85 15.14 -0.48 2.14
N HIS A 86 15.79 -1.34 1.35
CA HIS A 86 15.47 -2.76 1.30
C HIS A 86 15.78 -3.47 2.63
N THR A 87 16.89 -3.11 3.26
CA THR A 87 17.30 -3.68 4.56
C THR A 87 16.23 -3.41 5.61
N ALA A 88 15.71 -2.20 5.67
CA ALA A 88 14.75 -1.79 6.69
C ALA A 88 13.38 -2.48 6.62
N ILE A 89 13.02 -3.02 5.46
CA ILE A 89 11.74 -3.74 5.30
C ILE A 89 11.90 -5.26 5.24
N ARG A 90 13.14 -5.78 5.19
CA ARG A 90 13.40 -7.21 5.00
C ARG A 90 14.44 -7.79 5.95
N GLU A 91 15.70 -7.35 5.88
CA GLU A 91 16.83 -7.98 6.58
C GLU A 91 16.93 -7.52 8.03
N ASP A 92 16.62 -6.25 8.28
CA ASP A 92 16.55 -5.66 9.63
C ASP A 92 15.32 -4.76 9.75
N ALA A 93 14.19 -5.36 10.00
CA ALA A 93 12.91 -4.67 10.14
C ALA A 93 12.71 -4.06 11.54
N SER A 94 13.70 -4.08 12.42
CA SER A 94 13.58 -3.70 13.83
C SER A 94 13.00 -2.29 14.04
N MET A 95 13.45 -1.29 13.30
CA MET A 95 12.94 0.08 13.40
C MET A 95 11.46 0.18 13.00
N ASN A 96 11.06 -0.55 11.97
CA ASN A 96 9.67 -0.60 11.51
C ASN A 96 8.78 -1.35 12.51
N LEU A 97 9.25 -2.47 13.04
CA LEU A 97 8.53 -3.24 14.07
C LEU A 97 8.33 -2.41 15.33
N GLU A 98 9.33 -1.64 15.75
CA GLU A 98 9.22 -0.72 16.89
C GLU A 98 8.19 0.39 16.61
N ALA A 99 8.20 0.98 15.41
CA ALA A 99 7.21 2.00 15.01
C ALA A 99 5.78 1.42 15.01
N VAL A 100 5.58 0.21 14.49
CA VAL A 100 4.30 -0.49 14.51
C VAL A 100 3.86 -0.75 15.95
N ALA A 101 4.76 -1.22 16.82
CA ALA A 101 4.46 -1.49 18.23
C ALA A 101 4.06 -0.20 18.99
N GLN A 102 4.73 0.92 18.73
CA GLN A 102 4.39 2.23 19.30
C GLN A 102 2.98 2.67 18.89
N LEU A 103 2.64 2.55 17.60
CA LEU A 103 1.32 2.90 17.08
C LEU A 103 0.23 1.99 17.64
N SER A 104 0.47 0.68 17.69
CA SER A 104 -0.47 -0.30 18.22
C SER A 104 -0.78 -0.06 19.70
N LYS A 105 0.25 0.24 20.50
CA LYS A 105 0.08 0.58 21.93
C LYS A 105 -0.68 1.89 22.12
N ARG A 106 -0.43 2.89 21.26
CA ARG A 106 -1.04 4.22 21.39
C ARG A 106 -2.50 4.26 20.98
N PHE A 107 -2.90 3.45 19.99
CA PHE A 107 -4.21 3.50 19.35
C PHE A 107 -4.97 2.17 19.44
N GLU A 108 -4.88 1.49 20.55
CA GLU A 108 -5.56 0.20 20.78
C GLU A 108 -7.10 0.36 20.89
N PRO A 109 -7.92 -0.46 20.18
CA PRO A 109 -7.52 -1.44 19.15
C PRO A 109 -7.19 -0.77 17.82
N LEU A 110 -6.04 -1.08 17.23
CA LEU A 110 -5.66 -0.63 15.89
C LEU A 110 -6.04 -1.73 14.88
N ASP A 111 -6.73 -1.37 13.81
CA ASP A 111 -7.22 -2.35 12.83
C ASP A 111 -6.20 -2.60 11.72
N ILE A 112 -5.61 -1.52 11.16
CA ILE A 112 -4.69 -1.62 10.01
C ILE A 112 -3.49 -0.70 10.21
N VAL A 113 -2.30 -1.19 9.88
CA VAL A 113 -1.09 -0.37 9.71
C VAL A 113 -0.61 -0.49 8.26
N PHE A 114 -0.57 0.62 7.54
CA PHE A 114 0.12 0.69 6.25
C PHE A 114 1.60 0.96 6.48
N ILE A 115 2.46 0.17 5.81
CA ILE A 115 3.92 0.30 5.90
C ILE A 115 4.45 0.54 4.49
N GLU A 116 4.86 1.78 4.21
CA GLU A 116 5.37 2.18 2.90
C GLU A 116 6.88 2.04 2.83
N SER A 117 7.39 1.40 1.77
CA SER A 117 8.84 1.28 1.52
C SER A 117 9.43 2.59 0.97
N GLY A 118 10.71 2.84 1.23
CA GLY A 118 11.45 4.03 0.76
C GLY A 118 11.75 4.08 -0.73
N GLY A 119 11.14 3.20 -1.53
CA GLY A 119 11.41 3.07 -2.96
C GLY A 119 12.46 2.01 -3.27
N ASP A 120 12.22 1.23 -4.30
CA ASP A 120 13.07 0.11 -4.68
C ASP A 120 13.17 -0.06 -6.21
N ASN A 121 13.95 -1.03 -6.65
CA ASN A 121 14.22 -1.34 -8.06
C ASN A 121 13.65 -2.70 -8.48
N LEU A 122 12.48 -3.09 -8.04
CA LEU A 122 11.78 -4.37 -8.29
C LEU A 122 12.30 -5.54 -7.43
N ALA A 123 13.34 -5.36 -6.64
CA ALA A 123 13.97 -6.42 -5.87
C ALA A 123 13.42 -6.56 -4.45
N ALA A 124 12.82 -5.50 -3.90
CA ALA A 124 12.39 -5.48 -2.52
C ALA A 124 11.11 -6.31 -2.30
N THR A 125 11.11 -7.03 -1.18
CA THR A 125 9.92 -7.66 -0.60
C THR A 125 9.93 -7.40 0.89
N PHE A 126 8.76 -7.27 1.49
CA PHE A 126 8.64 -7.17 2.93
C PHE A 126 9.00 -8.49 3.61
N SER A 127 9.60 -8.40 4.80
CA SER A 127 9.71 -9.53 5.70
C SER A 127 8.32 -10.00 6.13
N PRO A 128 8.06 -11.32 6.21
CA PRO A 128 6.81 -11.84 6.78
C PRO A 128 6.56 -11.40 8.23
N GLU A 129 7.61 -11.04 8.97
CA GLU A 129 7.49 -10.49 10.32
C GLU A 129 6.95 -9.06 10.33
N LEU A 130 7.14 -8.32 9.24
CA LEU A 130 6.74 -6.92 9.14
C LEU A 130 5.40 -6.72 8.43
N SER A 131 5.03 -7.59 7.49
CA SER A 131 3.84 -7.40 6.65
C SER A 131 3.09 -8.71 6.46
N ASP A 132 1.78 -8.67 6.73
CA ASP A 132 0.86 -9.80 6.58
C ASP A 132 0.30 -9.85 5.15
N LEU A 133 0.20 -8.69 4.49
CA LEU A 133 -0.28 -8.51 3.12
C LEU A 133 0.62 -7.53 2.38
N THR A 134 1.01 -7.86 1.16
CA THR A 134 1.93 -7.04 0.36
C THR A 134 1.29 -6.53 -0.92
N ILE A 135 1.35 -5.21 -1.13
CA ILE A 135 0.94 -4.54 -2.36
C ILE A 135 2.19 -3.95 -3.02
N TYR A 136 2.40 -4.27 -4.29
CA TYR A 136 3.52 -3.72 -5.04
C TYR A 136 3.04 -2.80 -6.16
N VAL A 137 3.55 -1.58 -6.22
CA VAL A 137 3.10 -0.55 -7.15
C VAL A 137 4.18 -0.28 -8.19
N ILE A 138 3.87 -0.52 -9.45
CA ILE A 138 4.63 -0.05 -10.61
C ILE A 138 3.78 0.93 -11.41
N ASP A 139 4.35 1.61 -12.37
CA ASP A 139 3.58 2.53 -13.22
C ASP A 139 3.99 2.44 -14.69
N VAL A 140 3.11 2.92 -15.57
CA VAL A 140 3.29 2.82 -17.03
C VAL A 140 4.42 3.71 -17.55
N SER A 141 4.81 4.77 -16.82
CA SER A 141 5.86 5.69 -17.27
C SER A 141 7.27 5.07 -17.22
N ALA A 142 7.44 4.00 -16.44
CA ALA A 142 8.68 3.22 -16.43
C ALA A 142 8.82 2.28 -17.65
N GLY A 143 7.80 2.23 -18.50
CA GLY A 143 7.76 1.48 -19.76
C GLY A 143 6.99 0.15 -19.66
N GLU A 144 6.38 -0.23 -20.80
CA GLU A 144 5.54 -1.43 -20.89
C GLU A 144 6.22 -2.75 -20.55
N LYS A 145 7.56 -2.78 -20.58
CA LYS A 145 8.35 -3.99 -20.33
C LYS A 145 8.60 -4.28 -18.85
N ILE A 146 8.16 -3.39 -17.94
CA ILE A 146 8.41 -3.57 -16.51
C ILE A 146 7.84 -4.89 -15.98
N PRO A 147 6.59 -5.29 -16.26
CA PRO A 147 6.08 -6.56 -15.74
C PRO A 147 6.94 -7.76 -16.17
N ARG A 148 7.40 -7.82 -17.42
CA ARG A 148 8.23 -8.94 -17.92
C ARG A 148 9.64 -8.99 -17.34
N LYS A 149 10.16 -7.87 -16.82
CA LYS A 149 11.45 -7.89 -16.10
C LYS A 149 11.38 -8.72 -14.83
N GLY A 150 10.20 -8.86 -14.27
CA GLY A 150 9.98 -9.65 -13.08
C GLY A 150 10.62 -8.99 -11.85
N GLY A 151 11.16 -9.83 -11.00
CA GLY A 151 11.64 -9.47 -9.68
C GLY A 151 10.63 -9.82 -8.59
N PRO A 152 11.09 -10.03 -7.37
CA PRO A 152 10.22 -10.52 -6.29
C PRO A 152 9.05 -9.57 -5.96
N GLY A 153 9.20 -8.26 -6.10
CA GLY A 153 8.10 -7.31 -5.94
C GLY A 153 6.94 -7.59 -6.90
N ILE A 154 7.26 -7.85 -8.18
CA ILE A 154 6.26 -8.16 -9.20
C ILE A 154 5.69 -9.57 -9.03
N THR A 155 6.55 -10.57 -8.80
CA THR A 155 6.16 -11.98 -8.88
C THR A 155 5.60 -12.55 -7.58
N LYS A 156 5.94 -11.97 -6.41
CA LYS A 156 5.62 -12.53 -5.09
C LYS A 156 4.65 -11.69 -4.27
N SER A 157 4.45 -10.40 -4.57
CA SER A 157 3.46 -9.57 -3.87
C SER A 157 2.07 -10.17 -3.99
N ASP A 158 1.24 -9.99 -2.98
CA ASP A 158 -0.13 -10.48 -2.98
C ASP A 158 -0.97 -9.75 -4.02
N LEU A 159 -0.77 -8.44 -4.17
CA LEU A 159 -1.37 -7.63 -5.23
C LEU A 159 -0.29 -6.81 -5.95
N LEU A 160 -0.30 -6.83 -7.29
CA LEU A 160 0.45 -5.90 -8.13
C LEU A 160 -0.48 -4.80 -8.64
N ILE A 161 -0.06 -3.54 -8.50
CA ILE A 161 -0.75 -2.38 -9.06
C ILE A 161 0.09 -1.82 -10.22
N ILE A 162 -0.54 -1.64 -11.38
CA ILE A 162 0.01 -0.97 -12.54
C ILE A 162 -0.70 0.39 -12.63
N ASN A 163 -0.03 1.42 -12.11
CA ASN A 163 -0.61 2.76 -11.90
C ASN A 163 -0.37 3.70 -13.08
N LYS A 164 -1.03 4.85 -13.06
CA LYS A 164 -0.91 5.96 -14.02
C LYS A 164 -1.27 5.57 -15.45
N ILE A 165 -2.29 4.73 -15.60
CA ILE A 165 -2.71 4.23 -16.94
C ILE A 165 -3.09 5.33 -17.92
N ASP A 166 -3.47 6.51 -17.44
CA ASP A 166 -3.71 7.72 -18.23
C ASP A 166 -2.47 8.22 -18.97
N LEU A 167 -1.27 7.91 -18.48
CA LEU A 167 -0.02 8.26 -19.13
C LEU A 167 0.38 7.29 -20.24
N ALA A 168 -0.24 6.12 -20.35
CA ALA A 168 0.18 5.08 -21.32
C ALA A 168 0.27 5.60 -22.76
N PRO A 169 -0.70 6.35 -23.30
CA PRO A 169 -0.59 6.92 -24.65
C PRO A 169 0.53 7.94 -24.79
N LEU A 170 0.85 8.68 -23.71
CA LEU A 170 1.85 9.75 -23.72
C LEU A 170 3.27 9.21 -23.70
N VAL A 171 3.47 8.05 -23.10
CA VAL A 171 4.80 7.40 -23.00
C VAL A 171 4.97 6.25 -23.99
N GLY A 172 3.97 6.01 -24.86
CA GLY A 172 4.00 4.94 -25.84
C GLY A 172 3.97 3.54 -25.23
N ALA A 173 3.37 3.37 -24.06
CA ALA A 173 3.22 2.09 -23.41
C ALA A 173 1.92 1.41 -23.80
N SER A 174 1.97 0.09 -24.11
CA SER A 174 0.79 -0.73 -24.39
C SER A 174 0.31 -1.41 -23.11
N LEU A 175 -0.92 -1.09 -22.66
CA LEU A 175 -1.54 -1.75 -21.53
C LEU A 175 -1.81 -3.23 -21.82
N GLU A 176 -2.09 -3.62 -23.06
CA GLU A 176 -2.28 -5.01 -23.48
C GLU A 176 -0.98 -5.83 -23.32
N VAL A 177 0.17 -5.25 -23.68
CA VAL A 177 1.48 -5.86 -23.46
C VAL A 177 1.73 -6.03 -21.96
N MET A 178 1.47 -5.01 -21.16
CA MET A 178 1.63 -5.07 -19.70
C MET A 178 0.71 -6.12 -19.06
N ASP A 179 -0.54 -6.24 -19.51
CA ASP A 179 -1.50 -7.24 -19.05
C ASP A 179 -1.00 -8.66 -19.34
N THR A 180 -0.57 -8.91 -20.59
CA THR A 180 -0.05 -10.22 -21.00
C THR A 180 1.19 -10.62 -20.20
N ASP A 181 2.12 -9.67 -20.04
CA ASP A 181 3.34 -9.91 -19.28
C ASP A 181 3.07 -10.10 -17.77
N ALA A 182 2.16 -9.31 -17.19
CA ALA A 182 1.77 -9.46 -15.79
C ALA A 182 1.13 -10.83 -15.55
N LYS A 183 0.20 -11.28 -16.38
CA LYS A 183 -0.38 -12.62 -16.31
C LYS A 183 0.68 -13.71 -16.37
N ARG A 184 1.61 -13.60 -17.32
CA ARG A 184 2.70 -14.57 -17.46
C ARG A 184 3.60 -14.65 -16.23
N MET A 185 3.94 -13.48 -15.64
CA MET A 185 4.88 -13.41 -14.53
C MET A 185 4.25 -13.73 -13.16
N ARG A 186 2.95 -13.52 -13.03
CA ARG A 186 2.25 -13.67 -11.75
C ARG A 186 1.44 -14.96 -11.64
N GLY A 187 1.12 -15.62 -12.78
CA GLY A 187 0.17 -16.75 -12.80
C GLY A 187 -1.19 -16.31 -12.26
N GLU A 188 -1.67 -17.01 -11.24
CA GLU A 188 -2.98 -16.74 -10.61
C GLU A 188 -2.98 -15.56 -9.64
N ARG A 189 -1.83 -14.94 -9.34
CA ARG A 189 -1.77 -13.81 -8.41
C ARG A 189 -2.39 -12.56 -9.03
N PRO A 190 -3.28 -11.85 -8.32
CA PRO A 190 -4.02 -10.72 -8.87
C PRO A 190 -3.12 -9.51 -9.17
N PHE A 191 -3.49 -8.78 -10.21
CA PHE A 191 -2.97 -7.45 -10.50
C PHE A 191 -4.09 -6.54 -11.00
N MET A 192 -3.90 -5.24 -10.87
CA MET A 192 -4.91 -4.23 -11.23
C MET A 192 -4.27 -3.06 -11.95
N PHE A 193 -4.98 -2.54 -12.94
CA PHE A 193 -4.67 -1.27 -13.59
C PHE A 193 -5.37 -0.13 -12.87
N THR A 194 -4.63 0.94 -12.54
CA THR A 194 -5.16 2.04 -11.75
C THR A 194 -4.76 3.41 -12.28
N ASN A 195 -5.55 4.40 -11.91
CA ASN A 195 -5.19 5.81 -11.95
C ASN A 195 -5.52 6.43 -10.59
N LEU A 196 -4.56 6.42 -9.68
CA LEU A 196 -4.76 6.90 -8.31
C LEU A 196 -5.01 8.42 -8.24
N LYS A 197 -4.68 9.17 -9.28
CA LYS A 197 -5.03 10.60 -9.37
C LYS A 197 -6.54 10.82 -9.46
N THR A 198 -7.27 9.89 -10.06
CA THR A 198 -8.72 9.93 -10.22
C THR A 198 -9.44 8.90 -9.36
N ASN A 199 -8.73 8.20 -8.48
CA ASN A 199 -9.20 7.08 -7.68
C ASN A 199 -9.74 5.88 -8.49
N HIS A 200 -9.39 5.79 -9.79
CA HIS A 200 -9.75 4.64 -10.61
C HIS A 200 -9.03 3.37 -10.08
N GLY A 201 -9.80 2.34 -9.76
CA GLY A 201 -9.32 1.08 -9.19
C GLY A 201 -9.14 1.10 -7.66
N LEU A 202 -9.34 2.23 -6.97
CA LEU A 202 -9.16 2.31 -5.52
C LEU A 202 -10.11 1.39 -4.75
N GLU A 203 -11.40 1.35 -5.12
CA GLU A 203 -12.40 0.51 -4.44
C GLU A 203 -12.09 -0.99 -4.58
N ASP A 204 -11.50 -1.40 -5.69
CA ASP A 204 -11.11 -2.81 -5.88
C ASP A 204 -9.89 -3.17 -5.03
N ILE A 205 -8.97 -2.22 -4.81
CA ILE A 205 -7.86 -2.39 -3.86
C ILE A 205 -8.40 -2.49 -2.43
N VAL A 206 -9.36 -1.65 -2.05
CA VAL A 206 -9.99 -1.71 -0.72
C VAL A 206 -10.65 -3.08 -0.51
N LYS A 207 -11.48 -3.54 -1.44
CA LYS A 207 -12.10 -4.87 -1.38
C LYS A 207 -11.07 -6.00 -1.29
N PHE A 208 -9.93 -5.86 -1.97
CA PHE A 208 -8.85 -6.83 -1.87
C PHE A 208 -8.26 -6.87 -0.46
N ILE A 209 -7.98 -5.71 0.15
CA ILE A 209 -7.47 -5.61 1.52
C ILE A 209 -8.47 -6.21 2.51
N GLU A 210 -9.74 -5.86 2.40
CA GLU A 210 -10.82 -6.36 3.26
C GLU A 210 -10.95 -7.88 3.15
N LYS A 211 -10.99 -8.41 1.93
CA LYS A 211 -11.17 -9.84 1.69
C LYS A 211 -9.95 -10.68 2.07
N GLN A 212 -8.74 -10.24 1.72
CA GLN A 212 -7.51 -11.05 1.91
C GLN A 212 -6.84 -10.77 3.25
N GLY A 213 -6.92 -9.55 3.76
CA GLY A 213 -6.28 -9.13 4.98
C GLY A 213 -7.20 -9.25 6.20
N LEU A 214 -8.41 -8.69 6.12
CA LEU A 214 -9.37 -8.69 7.23
C LEU A 214 -10.32 -9.90 7.21
N MET A 215 -10.30 -10.72 6.17
CA MET A 215 -11.16 -11.91 5.98
C MET A 215 -12.67 -11.58 6.01
N LEU A 216 -13.05 -10.42 5.49
CA LEU A 216 -14.43 -9.91 5.43
C LEU A 216 -15.12 -10.25 4.10
#